data_c2798bc6e9896caafdecf7e143717fbb
#
_entry.id   c2798bc6e9896caafdecf7e143717fbb
#
_cell.length_a   1.000
_cell.length_b   1.000
_cell.length_c   1.000
_cell.angle_alpha   90.00
_cell.angle_beta   90.00
_cell.angle_gamma   90.00
#
_symmetry.space_group_name_H-M   'P 1'
#
loop_
_entity.id
_entity.type
_entity.pdbx_description
1 polymer ?
#
loop_
_entity_poly.entity_id
_entity_poly.type
_entity_poly.pdbx_seq_one_letter_code
_entity_poly.pdbx_strand_id
1 'polypeptide(L)'
;TRLNILMSGDKPEGGAWNFDEDNRLPPPKLGYKWPKYPVHERDEIDREVIAELSQFDLVGDISDTTWGTTRTAALQQLKDFLTHSFKDFGPLEDAMTKESWAVHHSLLSTYLNVGLITADEVVSEAMKRYRKGGVPISSCEGFIRQVIGWREYINGIYWFFGNEYRDSNTLGSNRELLPLFTDSTKTKMRCVSETIAQIEERAWVHHIP
;
A
#
# COMPACT_ATOMS: atom_id res chain seq x y z
N THR A 1 13.28 -11.50 14.55
CA THR A 1 13.72 -12.10 15.84
C THR A 1 12.88 -11.63 17.02
N ARG A 2 12.80 -10.31 17.32
CA ARG A 2 12.05 -9.78 18.48
C ARG A 2 10.58 -10.20 18.50
N LEU A 3 9.90 -10.18 17.36
CA LEU A 3 8.49 -10.57 17.23
C LEU A 3 8.29 -12.07 16.96
N ASN A 4 9.36 -12.81 16.78
CA ASN A 4 9.36 -14.25 16.46
C ASN A 4 8.47 -14.60 15.23
N ILE A 5 8.45 -13.72 14.23
CA ILE A 5 7.69 -13.90 13.00
C ILE A 5 8.60 -14.50 11.93
N LEU A 6 8.12 -15.51 11.21
CA LEU A 6 8.87 -16.25 10.17
C LEU A 6 10.24 -16.73 10.66
N MET A 7 10.26 -17.30 11.86
CA MET A 7 11.46 -17.91 12.45
C MET A 7 11.29 -19.41 12.63
N SER A 8 12.39 -20.14 12.41
CA SER A 8 12.54 -21.56 12.73
C SER A 8 13.71 -21.72 13.69
N GLY A 9 13.41 -21.71 15.00
CA GLY A 9 14.41 -21.52 16.04
C GLY A 9 15.09 -20.16 15.90
N ASP A 10 16.42 -20.12 15.86
CA ASP A 10 17.22 -18.89 15.73
C ASP A 10 17.48 -18.45 14.27
N LYS A 11 16.93 -19.19 13.28
CA LYS A 11 17.13 -18.93 11.87
C LYS A 11 15.84 -18.43 11.21
N PRO A 12 15.97 -17.64 10.11
CA PRO A 12 14.79 -17.28 9.33
C PRO A 12 14.15 -18.52 8.70
N GLU A 13 12.83 -18.58 8.70
CA GLU A 13 12.06 -19.57 7.98
C GLU A 13 12.36 -19.46 6.47
N GLY A 14 12.50 -20.60 5.80
CA GLY A 14 12.91 -20.63 4.39
C GLY A 14 14.41 -20.39 4.14
N GLY A 15 15.22 -20.14 5.17
CA GLY A 15 16.68 -20.05 5.07
C GLY A 15 17.23 -18.68 4.65
N ALA A 16 16.38 -17.72 4.31
CA ALA A 16 16.77 -16.36 3.92
C ALA A 16 16.04 -15.31 4.74
N TRP A 17 16.67 -14.13 4.92
CA TRP A 17 16.07 -12.99 5.63
C TRP A 17 15.12 -12.16 4.77
N ASN A 18 15.23 -12.25 3.45
CA ASN A 18 14.27 -11.69 2.51
C ASN A 18 14.19 -12.56 1.25
N PHE A 19 13.11 -12.41 0.50
CA PHE A 19 12.81 -13.11 -0.74
C PHE A 19 12.51 -12.14 -1.87
N ASP A 20 13.10 -10.95 -1.84
CA ASP A 20 12.83 -9.86 -2.77
C ASP A 20 13.10 -10.22 -4.25
N GLU A 21 14.07 -11.10 -4.50
CA GLU A 21 14.36 -11.58 -5.86
C GLU A 21 13.19 -12.37 -6.46
N ASP A 22 12.40 -13.08 -5.64
CA ASP A 22 11.22 -13.83 -6.07
C ASP A 22 10.00 -12.93 -6.33
N ASN A 23 10.08 -11.64 -5.95
CA ASN A 23 8.97 -10.70 -5.96
C ASN A 23 9.03 -9.69 -7.12
N ARG A 24 9.73 -10.02 -8.21
CA ARG A 24 9.98 -9.14 -9.36
C ARG A 24 9.53 -9.72 -10.69
N LEU A 25 8.43 -10.46 -10.69
CA LEU A 25 7.91 -11.00 -11.95
C LEU A 25 7.28 -9.88 -12.80
N PRO A 26 7.42 -9.96 -14.13
CA PRO A 26 6.72 -9.05 -15.02
C PRO A 26 5.20 -9.22 -14.89
N PRO A 27 4.41 -8.21 -15.26
CA PRO A 27 2.97 -8.33 -15.25
C PRO A 27 2.52 -9.50 -16.13
N PRO A 28 1.45 -10.20 -15.77
CA PRO A 28 0.86 -11.25 -16.58
C PRO A 28 0.46 -10.74 -17.97
N LYS A 29 0.21 -11.66 -18.90
CA LYS A 29 -0.28 -11.32 -20.24
C LYS A 29 -1.62 -10.59 -20.17
N LEU A 30 -1.89 -9.79 -21.20
CA LEU A 30 -3.17 -9.09 -21.37
C LEU A 30 -4.36 -10.04 -21.17
N GLY A 31 -5.38 -9.56 -20.47
CA GLY A 31 -6.56 -10.34 -20.12
C GLY A 31 -6.43 -11.18 -18.85
N TYR A 32 -5.36 -10.98 -18.06
CA TYR A 32 -5.28 -11.55 -16.72
C TYR A 32 -6.40 -10.98 -15.84
N LYS A 33 -7.01 -11.86 -15.04
CA LYS A 33 -8.10 -11.46 -14.14
C LYS A 33 -7.54 -10.89 -12.85
N TRP A 34 -7.36 -9.59 -12.82
CA TRP A 34 -6.96 -8.87 -11.63
C TRP A 34 -8.02 -8.95 -10.52
N PRO A 35 -7.63 -8.91 -9.24
CA PRO A 35 -8.60 -8.89 -8.15
C PRO A 35 -9.51 -7.66 -8.24
N LYS A 36 -10.76 -7.85 -7.84
CA LYS A 36 -11.69 -6.73 -7.62
C LYS A 36 -11.57 -6.31 -6.17
N TYR A 37 -11.58 -5.01 -5.96
CA TYR A 37 -11.55 -4.45 -4.62
C TYR A 37 -12.96 -4.26 -4.08
N PRO A 38 -13.15 -4.36 -2.75
CA PRO A 38 -14.46 -4.10 -2.15
C PRO A 38 -14.96 -2.71 -2.49
N VAL A 39 -16.28 -2.62 -2.64
CA VAL A 39 -17.00 -1.35 -2.70
C VAL A 39 -17.69 -1.18 -1.35
N HIS A 40 -17.53 -0.03 -0.73
CA HIS A 40 -18.07 0.28 0.59
C HIS A 40 -19.27 1.20 0.45
N GLU A 41 -20.42 0.79 1.00
CA GLU A 41 -21.60 1.64 1.06
C GLU A 41 -21.35 2.83 2.00
N ARG A 42 -21.86 3.98 1.61
CA ARG A 42 -21.80 5.22 2.41
C ARG A 42 -22.98 5.27 3.37
N ASP A 43 -22.71 5.44 4.65
CA ASP A 43 -23.74 5.67 5.66
C ASP A 43 -24.15 7.17 5.71
N GLU A 44 -24.95 7.54 6.69
CA GLU A 44 -25.45 8.91 6.85
C GLU A 44 -24.32 9.88 7.24
N ILE A 45 -23.40 9.45 8.11
CA ILE A 45 -22.24 10.25 8.56
C ILE A 45 -21.29 10.48 7.37
N ASP A 46 -21.04 9.46 6.56
CA ASP A 46 -20.22 9.61 5.35
C ASP A 46 -20.80 10.67 4.42
N ARG A 47 -22.12 10.66 4.21
CA ARG A 47 -22.79 11.64 3.34
C ARG A 47 -22.73 13.06 3.88
N GLU A 48 -22.88 13.25 5.20
CA GLU A 48 -22.71 14.55 5.85
C GLU A 48 -21.29 15.07 5.67
N VAL A 49 -20.27 14.25 5.95
CA VAL A 49 -18.85 14.63 5.81
C VAL A 49 -18.51 14.94 4.35
N ILE A 50 -18.98 14.14 3.39
CA ILE A 50 -18.79 14.42 1.96
C ILE A 50 -19.41 15.77 1.58
N ALA A 51 -20.62 16.09 2.07
CA ALA A 51 -21.26 17.35 1.81
C ALA A 51 -20.47 18.54 2.39
N GLU A 52 -19.90 18.39 3.60
CA GLU A 52 -19.04 19.41 4.19
C GLU A 52 -17.72 19.56 3.41
N LEU A 53 -17.13 18.47 2.98
CA LEU A 53 -15.85 18.48 2.26
C LEU A 53 -15.98 19.01 0.82
N SER A 54 -17.16 18.94 0.21
CA SER A 54 -17.40 19.37 -1.18
C SER A 54 -17.12 20.86 -1.44
N GLN A 55 -17.03 21.68 -0.38
CA GLN A 55 -16.67 23.11 -0.48
C GLN A 55 -15.15 23.35 -0.56
N PHE A 56 -14.33 22.33 -0.38
CA PHE A 56 -12.87 22.44 -0.42
C PHE A 56 -12.32 21.87 -1.73
N ASP A 57 -11.22 22.46 -2.19
CA ASP A 57 -10.44 21.92 -3.32
C ASP A 57 -9.53 20.79 -2.79
N LEU A 58 -9.97 19.56 -2.97
CA LEU A 58 -9.29 18.36 -2.46
C LEU A 58 -8.74 17.53 -3.59
N VAL A 59 -7.65 16.79 -3.32
CA VAL A 59 -7.10 15.80 -4.21
C VAL A 59 -7.87 14.49 -4.08
N GLY A 60 -8.19 13.84 -5.20
CA GLY A 60 -8.95 12.61 -5.26
C GLY A 60 -10.45 12.82 -5.35
N ASP A 61 -11.17 11.75 -5.66
CA ASP A 61 -12.63 11.76 -5.71
C ASP A 61 -13.20 11.36 -4.36
N ILE A 62 -13.78 12.31 -3.63
CA ILE A 62 -14.39 12.06 -2.32
C ILE A 62 -15.62 11.15 -2.40
N SER A 63 -16.20 10.96 -3.58
CA SER A 63 -17.30 10.02 -3.81
C SER A 63 -16.83 8.58 -4.09
N ASP A 64 -15.52 8.36 -4.28
CA ASP A 64 -14.96 7.02 -4.51
C ASP A 64 -15.28 6.09 -3.32
N THR A 65 -15.99 5.01 -3.60
CA THR A 65 -16.41 4.01 -2.61
C THR A 65 -15.37 2.89 -2.39
N THR A 66 -14.20 2.99 -3.00
CA THR A 66 -13.08 2.04 -2.79
C THR A 66 -12.59 2.07 -1.34
N TRP A 67 -12.61 3.24 -0.72
CA TRP A 67 -12.14 3.44 0.64
C TRP A 67 -13.29 3.41 1.65
N GLY A 68 -13.25 2.43 2.54
CA GLY A 68 -14.19 2.37 3.67
C GLY A 68 -13.77 3.31 4.80
N THR A 69 -14.74 3.77 5.56
CA THR A 69 -14.55 4.75 6.65
C THR A 69 -14.63 4.14 8.04
N THR A 70 -14.99 2.86 8.12
CA THR A 70 -15.21 2.16 9.40
C THR A 70 -14.17 1.06 9.64
N ARG A 71 -13.99 0.70 10.91
CA ARG A 71 -13.19 -0.48 11.27
C ARG A 71 -13.70 -1.76 10.63
N THR A 72 -15.01 -1.94 10.51
CA THR A 72 -15.61 -3.11 9.85
C THR A 72 -15.17 -3.18 8.38
N ALA A 73 -15.19 -2.06 7.67
CA ALA A 73 -14.71 -1.96 6.29
C ALA A 73 -13.21 -2.26 6.19
N ALA A 74 -12.40 -1.75 7.11
CA ALA A 74 -10.97 -2.04 7.17
C ALA A 74 -10.67 -3.54 7.36
N LEU A 75 -11.40 -4.21 8.25
CA LEU A 75 -11.28 -5.66 8.46
C LEU A 75 -11.78 -6.46 7.26
N GLN A 76 -12.81 -5.99 6.56
CA GLN A 76 -13.26 -6.60 5.31
C GLN A 76 -12.20 -6.47 4.21
N GLN A 77 -11.57 -5.31 4.06
CA GLN A 77 -10.46 -5.09 3.13
C GLN A 77 -9.28 -6.04 3.41
N LEU A 78 -8.90 -6.18 4.69
CA LEU A 78 -7.86 -7.14 5.09
C LEU A 78 -8.23 -8.58 4.72
N LYS A 79 -9.47 -8.99 5.02
CA LYS A 79 -9.97 -10.33 4.69
C LYS A 79 -9.95 -10.59 3.18
N ASP A 80 -10.39 -9.64 2.39
CA ASP A 80 -10.43 -9.76 0.93
C ASP A 80 -9.02 -9.86 0.35
N PHE A 81 -8.09 -9.02 0.80
CA PHE A 81 -6.69 -9.12 0.42
C PHE A 81 -6.11 -10.51 0.74
N LEU A 82 -6.26 -10.98 1.98
CA LEU A 82 -5.73 -12.28 2.40
C LEU A 82 -6.35 -13.47 1.65
N THR A 83 -7.56 -13.30 1.14
CA THR A 83 -8.28 -14.35 0.41
C THR A 83 -7.92 -14.37 -1.07
N HIS A 84 -7.85 -13.21 -1.71
CA HIS A 84 -7.83 -13.09 -3.17
C HIS A 84 -6.49 -12.63 -3.75
N SER A 85 -5.68 -11.89 -2.98
CA SER A 85 -4.46 -11.26 -3.49
C SER A 85 -3.18 -11.73 -2.83
N PHE A 86 -3.21 -12.13 -1.57
CA PHE A 86 -2.03 -12.39 -0.75
C PHE A 86 -1.08 -13.43 -1.35
N LYS A 87 -1.61 -14.47 -2.01
CA LYS A 87 -0.80 -15.50 -2.67
C LYS A 87 0.07 -14.91 -3.78
N ASP A 88 -0.49 -14.00 -4.57
CA ASP A 88 0.13 -13.44 -5.76
C ASP A 88 0.75 -12.05 -5.49
N PHE A 89 0.63 -11.55 -4.26
CA PHE A 89 1.20 -10.28 -3.82
C PHE A 89 2.72 -10.23 -4.07
N GLY A 90 3.49 -11.18 -3.51
CA GLY A 90 4.93 -11.20 -3.64
C GLY A 90 5.38 -11.21 -5.09
N PRO A 91 5.06 -12.22 -5.90
CA PRO A 91 5.50 -12.29 -7.29
C PRO A 91 5.18 -11.05 -8.13
N LEU A 92 4.05 -10.38 -7.85
CA LEU A 92 3.55 -9.24 -8.62
C LEU A 92 3.63 -7.91 -7.87
N GLU A 93 4.37 -7.83 -6.75
CA GLU A 93 4.51 -6.63 -5.93
C GLU A 93 5.00 -5.43 -6.74
N ASP A 94 5.97 -5.65 -7.62
CA ASP A 94 6.60 -4.62 -8.46
C ASP A 94 6.03 -4.56 -9.90
N ALA A 95 5.01 -5.36 -10.21
CA ALA A 95 4.44 -5.39 -11.55
C ALA A 95 3.70 -4.10 -11.89
N MET A 96 3.99 -3.54 -13.06
CA MET A 96 3.31 -2.34 -13.58
C MET A 96 2.41 -2.72 -14.75
N THR A 97 1.14 -2.31 -14.70
CA THR A 97 0.17 -2.54 -15.76
C THR A 97 -0.89 -1.45 -15.80
N LYS A 98 -1.53 -1.28 -16.96
CA LYS A 98 -2.70 -0.41 -17.11
C LYS A 98 -4.03 -1.12 -16.82
N GLU A 99 -4.01 -2.44 -16.75
CA GLU A 99 -5.23 -3.24 -16.54
C GLU A 99 -5.70 -3.22 -15.07
N SER A 100 -4.83 -2.83 -14.14
CA SER A 100 -5.15 -2.72 -12.72
C SER A 100 -4.34 -1.59 -12.10
N TRP A 101 -5.00 -0.68 -11.42
CA TRP A 101 -4.34 0.43 -10.73
C TRP A 101 -3.65 0.02 -9.42
N ALA A 102 -4.07 -1.08 -8.83
CA ALA A 102 -3.56 -1.54 -7.54
C ALA A 102 -2.97 -2.96 -7.58
N VAL A 103 -2.96 -3.62 -8.74
CA VAL A 103 -2.46 -5.00 -8.93
C VAL A 103 -2.93 -5.95 -7.83
N HIS A 104 -2.03 -6.51 -7.02
CA HIS A 104 -2.34 -7.35 -5.86
C HIS A 104 -2.05 -6.67 -4.51
N HIS A 105 -1.93 -5.32 -4.49
CA HIS A 105 -1.69 -4.60 -3.24
C HIS A 105 -2.90 -4.63 -2.30
N SER A 106 -2.59 -4.56 -1.00
CA SER A 106 -3.60 -4.71 0.05
C SER A 106 -4.52 -3.52 0.24
N LEU A 107 -4.10 -2.33 -0.15
CA LEU A 107 -4.77 -1.04 0.06
C LEU A 107 -5.07 -0.74 1.55
N LEU A 108 -4.24 -1.26 2.47
CA LEU A 108 -4.44 -1.11 3.91
C LEU A 108 -3.79 0.14 4.51
N SER A 109 -2.98 0.87 3.73
CA SER A 109 -2.22 2.02 4.25
C SER A 109 -3.11 3.11 4.83
N THR A 110 -4.23 3.42 4.19
CA THR A 110 -5.21 4.40 4.67
C THR A 110 -5.76 4.02 6.04
N TYR A 111 -6.21 2.78 6.20
CA TYR A 111 -6.77 2.28 7.46
C TYR A 111 -5.75 2.19 8.60
N LEU A 112 -4.50 1.83 8.27
CA LEU A 112 -3.39 1.82 9.22
C LEU A 112 -3.01 3.24 9.67
N ASN A 113 -3.01 4.20 8.74
CA ASN A 113 -2.62 5.58 9.03
C ASN A 113 -3.62 6.30 9.92
N VAL A 114 -4.92 6.05 9.77
CA VAL A 114 -5.96 6.62 10.63
C VAL A 114 -6.28 5.75 11.86
N GLY A 115 -5.60 4.61 12.04
CA GLY A 115 -5.74 3.76 13.22
C GLY A 115 -7.01 2.91 13.28
N LEU A 116 -7.71 2.68 12.17
CA LEU A 116 -8.86 1.78 12.12
C LEU A 116 -8.48 0.31 12.34
N ILE A 117 -7.27 -0.07 11.92
CA ILE A 117 -6.62 -1.35 12.22
C ILE A 117 -5.16 -1.11 12.60
N THR A 118 -4.56 -2.04 13.32
CA THR A 118 -3.16 -1.97 13.73
C THR A 118 -2.26 -2.87 12.89
N ALA A 119 -0.98 -2.54 12.84
CA ALA A 119 0.01 -3.38 12.15
C ALA A 119 0.08 -4.81 12.76
N ASP A 120 -0.09 -4.92 14.08
CA ASP A 120 -0.10 -6.22 14.78
C ASP A 120 -1.27 -7.10 14.32
N GLU A 121 -2.48 -6.54 14.21
CA GLU A 121 -3.64 -7.25 13.69
C GLU A 121 -3.42 -7.73 12.27
N VAL A 122 -2.92 -6.86 11.40
CA VAL A 122 -2.64 -7.20 9.99
C VAL A 122 -1.63 -8.33 9.87
N VAL A 123 -0.52 -8.23 10.60
CA VAL A 123 0.53 -9.26 10.59
C VAL A 123 0.04 -10.57 11.19
N SER A 124 -0.70 -10.52 12.29
CA SER A 124 -1.26 -11.71 12.92
C SER A 124 -2.20 -12.47 11.96
N GLU A 125 -3.08 -11.77 11.26
CA GLU A 125 -3.98 -12.39 10.28
C GLU A 125 -3.22 -12.91 9.04
N ALA A 126 -2.21 -12.18 8.54
CA ALA A 126 -1.35 -12.64 7.47
C ALA A 126 -0.61 -13.94 7.85
N MET A 127 -0.04 -14.00 9.05
CA MET A 127 0.61 -15.21 9.56
C MET A 127 -0.36 -16.38 9.70
N LYS A 128 -1.57 -16.15 10.24
CA LYS A 128 -2.61 -17.18 10.31
C LYS A 128 -2.96 -17.72 8.92
N ARG A 129 -3.09 -16.82 7.93
CA ARG A 129 -3.40 -17.20 6.55
C ARG A 129 -2.24 -17.99 5.91
N TYR A 130 -1.00 -17.55 6.12
CA TYR A 130 0.20 -18.25 5.65
C TYR A 130 0.29 -19.65 6.23
N ARG A 131 0.10 -19.82 7.55
CA ARG A 131 0.17 -21.12 8.25
C ARG A 131 -0.90 -22.13 7.79
N LYS A 132 -2.00 -21.66 7.20
CA LYS A 132 -3.01 -22.53 6.57
C LYS A 132 -2.53 -23.15 5.24
N GLY A 133 -1.43 -22.67 4.71
CA GLY A 133 -0.86 -23.12 3.44
C GLY A 133 -1.42 -22.42 2.19
N GLY A 134 -0.74 -22.65 1.07
CA GLY A 134 -1.13 -22.10 -0.23
C GLY A 134 -0.70 -20.64 -0.49
N VAL A 135 0.04 -20.02 0.42
CA VAL A 135 0.71 -18.73 0.24
C VAL A 135 2.21 -18.97 0.25
N PRO A 136 2.98 -18.56 -0.75
CA PRO A 136 4.43 -18.71 -0.75
C PRO A 136 5.08 -17.82 0.32
N ILE A 137 6.23 -18.25 0.82
CA ILE A 137 6.96 -17.49 1.84
C ILE A 137 7.38 -16.12 1.35
N SER A 138 7.71 -15.97 0.07
CA SER A 138 8.06 -14.69 -0.55
C SER A 138 6.92 -13.67 -0.46
N SER A 139 5.68 -14.09 -0.68
CA SER A 139 4.51 -13.20 -0.49
C SER A 139 4.29 -12.85 0.98
N CYS A 140 4.45 -13.81 1.89
CA CYS A 140 4.25 -13.58 3.31
C CYS A 140 5.32 -12.68 3.90
N GLU A 141 6.59 -12.97 3.64
CA GLU A 141 7.73 -12.17 4.08
C GLU A 141 7.69 -10.77 3.48
N GLY A 142 7.51 -10.67 2.15
CA GLY A 142 7.42 -9.40 1.45
C GLY A 142 6.34 -8.50 2.04
N PHE A 143 5.12 -9.02 2.23
CA PHE A 143 4.03 -8.25 2.82
C PHE A 143 4.30 -7.82 4.27
N ILE A 144 4.79 -8.72 5.13
CA ILE A 144 5.11 -8.40 6.52
C ILE A 144 6.23 -7.35 6.59
N ARG A 145 7.22 -7.44 5.73
CA ARG A 145 8.30 -6.46 5.61
C ARG A 145 7.78 -5.08 5.22
N GLN A 146 6.81 -4.99 4.31
CA GLN A 146 6.16 -3.71 4.00
C GLN A 146 5.39 -3.16 5.21
N VAL A 147 4.66 -3.99 5.94
CA VAL A 147 3.84 -3.52 7.08
C VAL A 147 4.69 -3.11 8.28
N ILE A 148 5.70 -3.92 8.66
CA ILE A 148 6.51 -3.68 9.87
C ILE A 148 7.82 -2.97 9.52
N GLY A 149 8.53 -3.42 8.49
CA GLY A 149 9.89 -2.98 8.19
C GLY A 149 9.98 -1.46 7.98
N TRP A 150 9.12 -0.91 7.15
CA TRP A 150 9.07 0.54 6.91
C TRP A 150 8.68 1.33 8.17
N ARG A 151 7.76 0.82 8.98
CA ARG A 151 7.37 1.47 10.24
C ARG A 151 8.53 1.51 11.22
N GLU A 152 9.24 0.40 11.38
CA GLU A 152 10.43 0.33 12.25
C GLU A 152 11.57 1.20 11.72
N TYR A 153 11.77 1.22 10.41
CA TYR A 153 12.78 2.09 9.79
C TYR A 153 12.47 3.57 10.05
N ILE A 154 11.26 4.02 9.75
CA ILE A 154 10.84 5.42 9.98
C ILE A 154 10.87 5.77 11.47
N ASN A 155 10.45 4.86 12.34
CA ASN A 155 10.55 5.03 13.79
C ASN A 155 12.02 5.22 14.22
N GLY A 156 12.92 4.39 13.68
CA GLY A 156 14.37 4.53 13.93
C GLY A 156 14.91 5.88 13.45
N ILE A 157 14.57 6.32 12.25
CA ILE A 157 14.96 7.64 11.71
C ILE A 157 14.46 8.76 12.60
N TYR A 158 13.19 8.71 13.01
CA TYR A 158 12.59 9.73 13.87
C TYR A 158 13.34 9.89 15.20
N TRP A 159 13.64 8.80 15.87
CA TRP A 159 14.34 8.84 17.17
C TRP A 159 15.84 9.11 17.06
N PHE A 160 16.48 8.67 15.97
CA PHE A 160 17.92 8.83 15.79
C PHE A 160 18.30 10.25 15.37
N PHE A 161 17.59 10.84 14.42
CA PHE A 161 17.91 12.16 13.88
C PHE A 161 17.14 13.30 14.55
N GLY A 162 15.99 13.00 15.17
CA GLY A 162 15.15 14.01 15.83
C GLY A 162 14.68 15.11 14.86
N ASN A 163 14.54 16.32 15.40
CA ASN A 163 14.02 17.46 14.64
C ASN A 163 14.93 17.93 13.51
N GLU A 164 16.22 17.68 13.60
CA GLU A 164 17.20 18.10 12.59
C GLU A 164 16.95 17.44 11.23
N TYR A 165 16.40 16.22 11.23
CA TYR A 165 16.07 15.49 9.99
C TYR A 165 15.02 16.21 9.16
N ARG A 166 14.02 16.83 9.79
CA ARG A 166 12.95 17.55 9.10
C ARG A 166 13.49 18.66 8.18
N ASP A 167 14.51 19.38 8.65
CA ASP A 167 15.04 20.54 7.98
C ASP A 167 16.31 20.22 7.17
N SER A 168 16.71 18.94 7.11
CA SER A 168 17.89 18.49 6.37
C SER A 168 17.65 18.51 4.86
N ASN A 169 18.60 19.06 4.12
CA ASN A 169 18.63 19.08 2.66
C ASN A 169 20.04 18.77 2.16
N THR A 170 20.46 17.53 2.28
CA THR A 170 21.83 17.07 1.95
C THR A 170 22.23 17.38 0.52
N LEU A 171 21.30 17.35 -0.42
CA LEU A 171 21.57 17.66 -1.83
C LEU A 171 21.53 19.17 -2.13
N GLY A 172 21.14 20.02 -1.18
CA GLY A 172 20.99 21.46 -1.38
C GLY A 172 19.97 21.82 -2.45
N SER A 173 18.97 20.96 -2.67
CA SER A 173 17.95 21.19 -3.69
C SER A 173 17.05 22.36 -3.30
N ASN A 174 16.95 23.36 -4.19
CA ASN A 174 16.17 24.58 -3.98
C ASN A 174 15.33 24.98 -5.20
N ARG A 175 15.16 24.06 -6.17
CA ARG A 175 14.31 24.30 -7.34
C ARG A 175 12.84 24.23 -6.95
N GLU A 176 12.03 25.05 -7.61
CA GLU A 176 10.59 24.93 -7.53
C GLU A 176 10.10 23.58 -8.04
N LEU A 177 8.98 23.11 -7.50
CA LEU A 177 8.33 21.89 -7.95
C LEU A 177 7.89 22.07 -9.42
N LEU A 178 8.19 21.09 -10.26
CA LEU A 178 7.73 21.15 -11.66
C LEU A 178 6.21 21.02 -11.72
N PRO A 179 5.53 21.78 -12.60
CA PRO A 179 4.06 21.75 -12.71
C PRO A 179 3.48 20.36 -12.96
N LEU A 180 4.25 19.45 -13.58
CA LEU A 180 3.79 18.07 -13.83
C LEU A 180 3.44 17.29 -12.57
N PHE A 181 4.00 17.64 -11.41
CA PHE A 181 3.71 16.95 -10.13
C PHE A 181 2.38 17.39 -9.49
N THR A 182 1.76 18.42 -10.00
CA THR A 182 0.47 18.93 -9.55
C THR A 182 -0.60 18.93 -10.64
N ASP A 183 -0.23 18.57 -11.87
CA ASP A 183 -1.14 18.56 -13.02
C ASP A 183 -0.64 17.57 -14.08
N SER A 184 -1.32 16.46 -14.22
CA SER A 184 -0.98 15.37 -15.15
C SER A 184 -0.91 15.81 -16.62
N THR A 185 -1.56 16.93 -16.98
CA THR A 185 -1.57 17.48 -18.35
C THR A 185 -0.29 18.23 -18.73
N LYS A 186 0.55 18.57 -17.75
CA LYS A 186 1.79 19.34 -17.94
C LYS A 186 2.99 18.52 -18.42
N THR A 187 2.80 17.25 -18.72
CA THR A 187 3.85 16.39 -19.27
C THR A 187 3.37 15.62 -20.50
N LYS A 188 4.29 15.40 -21.44
CA LYS A 188 4.07 14.50 -22.60
C LYS A 188 4.58 13.09 -22.34
N MET A 189 5.23 12.85 -21.21
CA MET A 189 5.68 11.53 -20.78
C MET A 189 4.49 10.74 -20.26
N ARG A 190 3.99 9.82 -21.07
CA ARG A 190 2.76 9.08 -20.77
C ARG A 190 2.79 8.33 -19.43
N CYS A 191 3.92 7.71 -19.08
CA CYS A 191 4.07 7.02 -17.79
C CYS A 191 3.88 7.99 -16.61
N VAL A 192 4.48 9.18 -16.68
CA VAL A 192 4.36 10.21 -15.65
C VAL A 192 2.93 10.76 -15.59
N SER A 193 2.34 11.09 -16.74
CA SER A 193 0.97 11.60 -16.83
C SER A 193 -0.04 10.63 -16.23
N GLU A 194 0.05 9.34 -16.55
CA GLU A 194 -0.84 8.30 -16.02
C GLU A 194 -0.68 8.11 -14.50
N THR A 195 0.57 8.21 -14.00
CA THR A 195 0.84 8.11 -12.56
C THR A 195 0.26 9.31 -11.78
N ILE A 196 0.47 10.53 -12.29
CA ILE A 196 -0.07 11.73 -11.66
C ILE A 196 -1.60 11.73 -11.73
N ALA A 197 -2.19 11.37 -12.88
CA ALA A 197 -3.64 11.24 -13.02
C ALA A 197 -4.25 10.25 -12.02
N GLN A 198 -3.57 9.14 -11.74
CA GLN A 198 -4.01 8.20 -10.70
C GLN A 198 -4.00 8.83 -9.30
N ILE A 199 -3.00 9.67 -8.99
CA ILE A 199 -2.96 10.41 -7.71
C ILE A 199 -4.11 11.43 -7.65
N GLU A 200 -4.33 12.18 -8.73
CA GLU A 200 -5.41 13.18 -8.84
C GLU A 200 -6.79 12.54 -8.66
N GLU A 201 -7.01 11.33 -9.21
CA GLU A 201 -8.28 10.61 -9.13
C GLU A 201 -8.50 9.94 -7.77
N ARG A 202 -7.46 9.28 -7.21
CA ARG A 202 -7.62 8.32 -6.10
C ARG A 202 -6.91 8.72 -4.81
N ALA A 203 -6.09 9.78 -4.83
CA ALA A 203 -5.16 10.12 -3.75
C ALA A 203 -4.25 8.92 -3.34
N TRP A 204 -4.06 7.96 -4.24
CA TRP A 204 -3.27 6.76 -4.05
C TRP A 204 -2.60 6.34 -5.36
N VAL A 205 -1.38 5.84 -5.27
CA VAL A 205 -0.64 5.32 -6.41
C VAL A 205 0.22 4.12 -6.01
N HIS A 206 0.46 3.22 -6.95
CA HIS A 206 1.40 2.13 -6.81
C HIS A 206 2.83 2.67 -6.61
N HIS A 207 3.60 2.05 -5.73
CA HIS A 207 4.91 2.56 -5.29
C HIS A 207 6.01 2.54 -6.36
N ILE A 208 5.88 1.72 -7.41
CA ILE A 208 6.90 1.62 -8.48
C ILE A 208 6.79 2.75 -9.51
N PRO A 209 5.60 3.08 -10.09
CA PRO A 209 5.51 4.22 -10.99
C PRO A 209 5.81 5.54 -10.33
#